data_967f893d667fb0f83f2c7cdac3dcf5b3
#
_entry.id   967f893d667fb0f83f2c7cdac3dcf5b3
#
_cell.length_a   1.000
_cell.length_b   1.000
_cell.length_c   1.000
_cell.angle_alpha   90.00
_cell.angle_beta   90.00
_cell.angle_gamma   90.00
#
_symmetry.space_group_name_H-M   'P 1'
#
loop_
_entity.id
_entity.type
_entity.pdbx_description
1 polymer ?
#
loop_
_entity_poly.entity_id
_entity_poly.type
_entity_poly.pdbx_seq_one_letter_code
_entity_poly.pdbx_strand_id
1 'polypeptide(L)'
;METSVIGPAKPDRIMWFSMWFLASMITFGLAFFPMFYRSIERRNQHFKLQSEMEKRVMELSANKAGEQTIGGNQPLERNGELWTVSIILVIPAFVILYLLSADLMSHEKNQQDFLKRTLPEMEYQTQRISLGFYVLITVATLGFGGIYWLYKVVNFYNNHFREHRIIDYEVRRLIEAFSHGESM
;
A
#
# COMPACT_ATOMS: atom_id res chain seq x y z
N MET A 1 23.20 4.37 -23.35
CA MET A 1 22.21 4.67 -22.32
C MET A 1 21.27 3.48 -22.24
N GLU A 2 21.43 2.64 -21.22
CA GLU A 2 20.65 1.42 -21.07
C GLU A 2 19.25 1.81 -20.58
N THR A 3 18.27 1.81 -21.45
CA THR A 3 16.85 1.89 -21.07
C THR A 3 16.52 0.61 -20.32
N SER A 4 16.73 0.60 -19.01
CA SER A 4 16.24 -0.49 -18.17
C SER A 4 14.73 -0.51 -18.28
N VAL A 5 14.23 -1.35 -19.17
CA VAL A 5 12.79 -1.65 -19.31
C VAL A 5 12.32 -2.08 -17.93
N ILE A 6 11.42 -1.32 -17.33
CA ILE A 6 10.77 -1.74 -16.07
C ILE A 6 10.10 -3.07 -16.37
N GLY A 7 10.66 -4.15 -15.87
CA GLY A 7 10.08 -5.46 -16.04
C GLY A 7 8.62 -5.47 -15.56
N PRO A 8 7.77 -6.37 -16.04
CA PRO A 8 6.38 -6.44 -15.61
C PRO A 8 6.33 -6.51 -14.08
N ALA A 9 5.67 -5.56 -13.44
CA ALA A 9 5.48 -5.56 -11.99
C ALA A 9 4.84 -6.89 -11.61
N LYS A 10 5.47 -7.62 -10.67
CA LYS A 10 4.82 -8.83 -10.13
C LYS A 10 3.45 -8.40 -9.60
N PRO A 11 2.37 -9.05 -10.03
CA PRO A 11 1.04 -8.66 -9.57
C PRO A 11 0.99 -8.77 -8.04
N ASP A 12 0.49 -7.73 -7.39
CA ASP A 12 0.28 -7.72 -5.94
C ASP A 12 -0.61 -8.91 -5.55
N ARG A 13 -0.11 -9.75 -4.65
CA ARG A 13 -0.82 -10.96 -4.25
C ARG A 13 -2.02 -10.59 -3.40
N ILE A 14 -3.22 -10.96 -3.84
CA ILE A 14 -4.45 -10.82 -3.06
C ILE A 14 -4.42 -11.77 -1.87
N MET A 15 -4.75 -11.27 -0.68
CA MET A 15 -4.91 -12.07 0.53
C MET A 15 -6.39 -12.28 0.83
N TRP A 16 -6.76 -13.54 1.06
CA TRP A 16 -8.12 -13.90 1.46
C TRP A 16 -8.21 -13.96 2.99
N PHE A 17 -8.87 -13.00 3.59
CA PHE A 17 -9.03 -12.93 5.04
C PHE A 17 -9.67 -14.21 5.61
N SER A 18 -10.71 -14.72 4.95
CA SER A 18 -11.42 -15.94 5.40
C SER A 18 -10.52 -17.15 5.53
N MET A 19 -9.58 -17.36 4.60
CA MET A 19 -8.61 -18.45 4.68
C MET A 19 -7.69 -18.31 5.90
N TRP A 20 -7.17 -17.10 6.12
CA TRP A 20 -6.29 -16.82 7.25
C TRP A 20 -7.03 -16.91 8.58
N PHE A 21 -8.28 -16.44 8.64
CA PHE A 21 -9.12 -16.54 9.81
C PHE A 21 -9.41 -18.00 10.16
N LEU A 22 -9.81 -18.81 9.17
CA LEU A 22 -10.06 -20.25 9.37
C LEU A 22 -8.78 -20.97 9.80
N ALA A 23 -7.65 -20.70 9.16
CA ALA A 23 -6.36 -21.25 9.57
C ALA A 23 -6.02 -20.86 11.02
N SER A 24 -6.31 -19.62 11.43
CA SER A 24 -6.07 -19.15 12.81
C SER A 24 -6.96 -19.86 13.82
N MET A 25 -8.21 -20.14 13.47
CA MET A 25 -9.10 -20.95 14.32
C MET A 25 -8.57 -22.37 14.51
N ILE A 26 -8.12 -23.03 13.42
CA ILE A 26 -7.57 -24.41 13.48
C ILE A 26 -6.24 -24.45 14.24
N THR A 27 -5.41 -23.43 14.11
CA THR A 27 -4.07 -23.36 14.72
C THR A 27 -4.04 -22.65 16.06
N PHE A 28 -5.19 -22.40 16.70
CA PHE A 28 -5.29 -21.65 17.96
C PHE A 28 -4.58 -20.29 17.93
N GLY A 29 -4.72 -19.57 16.80
CA GLY A 29 -4.14 -18.25 16.62
C GLY A 29 -2.73 -18.23 16.00
N LEU A 30 -2.04 -19.36 15.86
CA LEU A 30 -0.67 -19.39 15.31
C LEU A 30 -0.60 -18.88 13.87
N ALA A 31 -1.65 -19.08 13.05
CA ALA A 31 -1.67 -18.59 11.68
C ALA A 31 -1.77 -17.04 11.57
N PHE A 32 -2.05 -16.32 12.65
CA PHE A 32 -1.97 -14.85 12.64
C PHE A 32 -0.53 -14.37 12.42
N PHE A 33 0.49 -15.08 12.92
CA PHE A 33 1.88 -14.68 12.74
C PHE A 33 2.27 -14.58 11.25
N PRO A 34 2.16 -15.63 10.45
CA PRO A 34 2.48 -15.53 9.03
C PRO A 34 1.53 -14.60 8.27
N MET A 35 0.29 -14.42 8.71
CA MET A 35 -0.63 -13.46 8.11
C MET A 35 -0.15 -12.02 8.30
N PHE A 36 0.21 -11.64 9.52
CA PHE A 36 0.72 -10.29 9.80
C PHE A 36 2.06 -10.04 9.12
N TYR A 37 2.98 -11.01 9.18
CA TYR A 37 4.25 -10.92 8.45
C TYR A 37 4.04 -10.62 6.97
N ARG A 38 3.19 -11.40 6.31
CA ARG A 38 2.89 -11.20 4.89
C ARG A 38 2.20 -9.87 4.61
N SER A 39 1.36 -9.38 5.52
CA SER A 39 0.70 -8.08 5.37
C SER A 39 1.70 -6.93 5.40
N ILE A 40 2.66 -6.97 6.34
CA ILE A 40 3.72 -5.97 6.45
C ILE A 40 4.64 -6.02 5.23
N GLU A 41 5.06 -7.22 4.83
CA GLU A 41 5.95 -7.42 3.69
C GLU A 41 5.32 -6.94 2.38
N ARG A 42 4.03 -7.24 2.15
CA ARG A 42 3.27 -6.73 0.99
C ARG A 42 3.22 -5.20 0.96
N ARG A 43 2.94 -4.60 2.11
CA ARG A 43 2.95 -3.14 2.23
C ARG A 43 4.33 -2.57 1.88
N ASN A 44 5.40 -3.11 2.43
CA ASN A 44 6.75 -2.63 2.17
C ASN A 44 7.13 -2.75 0.69
N GLN A 45 6.86 -3.90 0.09
CA GLN A 45 7.14 -4.15 -1.33
C GLN A 45 6.33 -3.22 -2.24
N HIS A 46 5.04 -3.06 -1.96
CA HIS A 46 4.17 -2.20 -2.74
C HIS A 46 4.64 -0.74 -2.68
N PHE A 47 4.87 -0.21 -1.49
CA PHE A 47 5.28 1.19 -1.31
C PHE A 47 6.66 1.48 -1.91
N LYS A 48 7.57 0.51 -1.85
CA LYS A 48 8.87 0.62 -2.52
C LYS A 48 8.72 0.73 -4.03
N LEU A 49 7.99 -0.19 -4.65
CA LEU A 49 7.76 -0.17 -6.09
C LEU A 49 7.08 1.12 -6.55
N GLN A 50 6.09 1.57 -5.79
CA GLN A 50 5.40 2.81 -6.12
C GLN A 50 6.31 4.03 -6.01
N SER A 51 7.10 4.16 -4.93
CA SER A 51 8.02 5.29 -4.79
C SER A 51 9.07 5.32 -5.91
N GLU A 52 9.51 4.16 -6.40
CA GLU A 52 10.41 4.06 -7.55
C GLU A 52 9.74 4.55 -8.86
N MET A 53 8.47 4.17 -9.08
CA MET A 53 7.71 4.65 -10.25
C MET A 53 7.45 6.16 -10.19
N GLU A 54 6.98 6.67 -9.04
CA GLU A 54 6.74 8.10 -8.84
C GLU A 54 8.00 8.92 -9.08
N LYS A 55 9.14 8.47 -8.53
CA LYS A 55 10.44 9.12 -8.75
C LYS A 55 10.79 9.18 -10.24
N ARG A 56 10.58 8.08 -10.97
CA ARG A 56 10.90 8.03 -12.40
C ARG A 56 9.99 8.94 -13.23
N VAL A 57 8.70 9.01 -12.92
CA VAL A 57 7.78 9.96 -13.58
C VAL A 57 8.20 11.40 -13.31
N MET A 58 8.54 11.72 -12.05
CA MET A 58 9.01 13.06 -11.69
C MET A 58 10.32 13.44 -12.41
N GLU A 59 11.28 12.52 -12.51
CA GLU A 59 12.53 12.74 -13.25
C GLU A 59 12.27 13.03 -14.73
N LEU A 60 11.38 12.25 -15.37
CA LEU A 60 11.02 12.44 -16.78
C LEU A 60 10.24 13.75 -17.01
N SER A 61 9.33 14.12 -16.10
CA SER A 61 8.57 15.37 -16.20
C SER A 61 9.43 16.60 -15.90
N ALA A 62 10.37 16.52 -14.94
CA ALA A 62 11.30 17.60 -14.62
C ALA A 62 12.27 17.90 -15.78
N ASN A 63 12.73 16.86 -16.46
CA ASN A 63 13.57 17.03 -17.67
C ASN A 63 12.85 17.77 -18.79
N LYS A 64 11.51 17.64 -18.88
CA LYS A 64 10.69 18.39 -19.86
C LYS A 64 10.37 19.83 -19.44
N ALA A 65 10.17 20.07 -18.15
CA ALA A 65 9.71 21.36 -17.62
C ALA A 65 10.82 22.27 -17.11
N GLY A 66 12.06 21.77 -16.95
CA GLY A 66 13.18 22.52 -16.36
C GLY A 66 12.96 22.88 -14.87
N GLU A 67 12.03 22.23 -14.19
CA GLU A 67 11.70 22.46 -12.78
C GLU A 67 12.40 21.47 -11.85
N GLN A 68 12.74 21.95 -10.63
CA GLN A 68 13.35 21.11 -9.60
C GLN A 68 12.34 20.07 -9.07
N THR A 69 12.78 18.82 -9.04
CA THR A 69 12.00 17.68 -8.53
C THR A 69 11.72 17.84 -7.03
N ILE A 70 10.47 17.97 -6.65
CA ILE A 70 10.06 17.91 -5.24
C ILE A 70 10.10 16.44 -4.84
N GLY A 71 11.07 16.07 -4.01
CA GLY A 71 11.22 14.69 -3.52
C GLY A 71 9.94 14.21 -2.80
N GLY A 72 9.34 13.13 -3.30
CA GLY A 72 8.24 12.47 -2.63
C GLY A 72 8.68 11.89 -1.29
N ASN A 73 7.82 12.01 -0.26
CA ASN A 73 8.05 11.37 1.05
C ASN A 73 8.08 9.86 0.87
N GLN A 74 9.25 9.24 1.08
CA GLN A 74 9.35 7.78 1.06
C GLN A 74 8.71 7.22 2.33
N PRO A 75 7.77 6.28 2.20
CA PRO A 75 7.16 5.64 3.36
C PRO A 75 8.21 4.79 4.10
N LEU A 76 8.22 4.91 5.43
CA LEU A 76 9.15 4.18 6.30
C LEU A 76 8.96 2.66 6.12
N GLU A 77 10.04 1.96 5.80
CA GLU A 77 10.06 0.50 5.73
C GLU A 77 9.91 -0.09 7.16
N ARG A 78 9.04 -1.10 7.31
CA ARG A 78 8.76 -1.74 8.60
C ARG A 78 9.38 -3.13 8.63
N ASN A 79 10.10 -3.44 9.71
CA ASN A 79 10.67 -4.77 9.92
C ASN A 79 9.54 -5.78 10.23
N GLY A 80 9.20 -6.62 9.23
CA GLY A 80 8.13 -7.60 9.33
C GLY A 80 8.37 -8.68 10.38
N GLU A 81 9.60 -9.10 10.57
CA GLU A 81 9.97 -10.13 11.55
C GLU A 81 9.79 -9.63 12.97
N LEU A 82 10.37 -8.46 13.29
CA LEU A 82 10.28 -7.85 14.62
C LEU A 82 8.83 -7.63 15.04
N TRP A 83 8.02 -7.05 14.14
CA TRP A 83 6.62 -6.77 14.43
C TRP A 83 5.78 -8.05 14.52
N THR A 84 6.09 -9.09 13.73
CA THR A 84 5.38 -10.37 13.81
C THR A 84 5.66 -11.08 15.13
N VAL A 85 6.91 -11.12 15.60
CA VAL A 85 7.27 -11.71 16.88
C VAL A 85 6.65 -10.95 18.05
N SER A 86 6.52 -9.63 17.95
CA SER A 86 5.90 -8.80 18.99
C SER A 86 4.39 -9.05 19.20
N ILE A 87 3.72 -9.78 18.30
CA ILE A 87 2.30 -10.17 18.40
C ILE A 87 2.02 -11.09 19.60
N ILE A 88 3.06 -11.70 20.19
CA ILE A 88 2.91 -12.48 21.45
C ILE A 88 2.19 -11.65 22.52
N LEU A 89 2.30 -10.34 22.48
CA LEU A 89 1.52 -9.43 23.28
C LEU A 89 0.33 -8.89 22.44
N VAL A 90 -0.90 -9.05 22.91
CA VAL A 90 -2.13 -8.61 22.23
C VAL A 90 -2.09 -7.11 21.88
N ILE A 91 -1.46 -6.29 22.72
CA ILE A 91 -1.31 -4.84 22.49
C ILE A 91 -0.57 -4.51 21.19
N PRO A 92 0.60 -5.12 20.87
CA PRO A 92 1.27 -4.87 19.59
C PRO A 92 0.43 -5.22 18.36
N ALA A 93 -0.46 -6.22 18.43
CA ALA A 93 -1.33 -6.55 17.31
C ALA A 93 -2.27 -5.38 16.94
N PHE A 94 -2.84 -4.69 17.94
CA PHE A 94 -3.65 -3.50 17.71
C PHE A 94 -2.82 -2.31 17.23
N VAL A 95 -1.60 -2.17 17.73
CA VAL A 95 -0.67 -1.14 17.24
C VAL A 95 -0.35 -1.38 15.76
N ILE A 96 -0.06 -2.62 15.36
CA ILE A 96 0.19 -2.96 13.95
C ILE A 96 -1.03 -2.63 13.09
N LEU A 97 -2.22 -3.00 13.56
CA LEU A 97 -3.47 -2.76 12.85
C LEU A 97 -3.73 -1.25 12.65
N TYR A 98 -3.49 -0.46 13.69
CA TYR A 98 -3.56 1.00 13.62
C TYR A 98 -2.55 1.56 12.61
N LEU A 99 -1.29 1.13 12.69
CA LEU A 99 -0.23 1.59 11.80
C LEU A 99 -0.49 1.23 10.34
N LEU A 100 -0.94 0.00 10.06
CA LEU A 100 -1.33 -0.41 8.70
C LEU A 100 -2.45 0.45 8.13
N SER A 101 -3.43 0.78 8.96
CA SER A 101 -4.55 1.64 8.56
C SER A 101 -4.10 3.09 8.29
N ALA A 102 -3.27 3.65 9.18
CA ALA A 102 -2.74 5.00 9.06
C ALA A 102 -1.81 5.14 7.85
N ASP A 103 -0.95 4.14 7.61
CA ASP A 103 -0.04 4.11 6.47
C ASP A 103 -0.81 4.08 5.15
N LEU A 104 -1.85 3.26 5.05
CA LEU A 104 -2.67 3.18 3.86
C LEU A 104 -3.39 4.50 3.59
N MET A 105 -3.98 5.13 4.62
CA MET A 105 -4.64 6.44 4.48
C MET A 105 -3.66 7.53 4.02
N SER A 106 -2.46 7.57 4.62
CA SER A 106 -1.43 8.54 4.24
C SER A 106 -0.97 8.31 2.80
N HIS A 107 -0.78 7.04 2.44
CA HIS A 107 -0.36 6.65 1.11
C HIS A 107 -1.41 7.01 0.04
N GLU A 108 -2.69 6.69 0.26
CA GLU A 108 -3.77 7.05 -0.65
C GLU A 108 -3.90 8.56 -0.85
N LYS A 109 -3.73 9.35 0.23
CA LYS A 109 -3.72 10.81 0.11
C LYS A 109 -2.57 11.31 -0.76
N ASN A 110 -1.34 10.82 -0.50
CA ASN A 110 -0.17 11.22 -1.27
C ASN A 110 -0.32 10.82 -2.75
N GLN A 111 -0.84 9.63 -3.00
CA GLN A 111 -1.10 9.14 -4.35
C GLN A 111 -2.17 9.97 -5.06
N GLN A 112 -3.25 10.32 -4.38
CA GLN A 112 -4.27 11.20 -4.96
C GLN A 112 -3.68 12.56 -5.35
N ASP A 113 -2.81 13.14 -4.51
CA ASP A 113 -2.16 14.40 -4.79
C ASP A 113 -1.17 14.28 -5.97
N PHE A 114 -0.46 13.14 -6.09
CA PHE A 114 0.39 12.84 -7.24
C PHE A 114 -0.43 12.70 -8.53
N LEU A 115 -1.50 11.89 -8.53
CA LEU A 115 -2.33 11.67 -9.70
C LEU A 115 -3.02 12.94 -10.20
N LYS A 116 -3.50 13.80 -9.30
CA LYS A 116 -4.06 15.10 -9.68
C LYS A 116 -3.09 16.00 -10.42
N ARG A 117 -1.78 15.87 -10.14
CA ARG A 117 -0.74 16.67 -10.81
C ARG A 117 -0.28 16.06 -12.13
N THR A 118 -0.21 14.73 -12.21
CA THR A 118 0.37 14.01 -13.38
C THR A 118 -0.67 13.48 -14.36
N LEU A 119 -1.86 13.15 -13.87
CA LEU A 119 -2.98 12.56 -14.62
C LEU A 119 -4.31 13.20 -14.20
N PRO A 120 -4.51 14.51 -14.46
CA PRO A 120 -5.70 15.24 -13.97
C PRO A 120 -7.03 14.69 -14.53
N GLU A 121 -7.00 13.99 -15.66
CA GLU A 121 -8.18 13.38 -16.27
C GLU A 121 -8.58 12.04 -15.64
N MET A 122 -7.73 11.46 -14.78
CA MET A 122 -7.97 10.18 -14.17
C MET A 122 -8.77 10.37 -12.87
N GLU A 123 -10.01 9.88 -12.86
CA GLU A 123 -10.84 9.87 -11.65
C GLU A 123 -10.37 8.77 -10.71
N TYR A 124 -9.83 9.15 -9.55
CA TYR A 124 -9.37 8.24 -8.50
C TYR A 124 -10.24 8.36 -7.26
N GLN A 125 -10.92 7.28 -6.88
CA GLN A 125 -11.73 7.24 -5.68
C GLN A 125 -10.91 6.77 -4.48
N THR A 126 -10.65 7.67 -3.53
CA THR A 126 -9.98 7.32 -2.27
C THR A 126 -10.93 6.60 -1.33
N GLN A 127 -10.51 5.45 -0.85
CA GLN A 127 -11.21 4.75 0.22
C GLN A 127 -10.86 5.37 1.58
N ARG A 128 -11.87 5.67 2.39
CA ARG A 128 -11.68 6.28 3.71
C ARG A 128 -11.86 5.25 4.82
N ILE A 129 -10.84 5.13 5.66
CA ILE A 129 -10.89 4.31 6.87
C ILE A 129 -11.17 5.23 8.06
N SER A 130 -12.26 4.97 8.79
CA SER A 130 -12.56 5.70 10.02
C SER A 130 -11.81 5.08 11.21
N LEU A 131 -10.54 5.45 11.40
CA LEU A 131 -9.70 4.93 12.48
C LEU A 131 -10.35 5.06 13.85
N GLY A 132 -10.92 6.24 14.15
CA GLY A 132 -11.58 6.49 15.43
C GLY A 132 -12.74 5.52 15.70
N PHE A 133 -13.54 5.20 14.68
CA PHE A 133 -14.63 4.23 14.80
C PHE A 133 -14.10 2.82 15.12
N TYR A 134 -13.07 2.36 14.43
CA TYR A 134 -12.51 1.03 14.66
C TYR A 134 -11.83 0.89 16.00
N VAL A 135 -11.12 1.92 16.46
CA VAL A 135 -10.56 1.97 17.81
C VAL A 135 -11.70 1.91 18.85
N LEU A 136 -12.73 2.74 18.68
CA LEU A 136 -13.86 2.78 19.60
C LEU A 136 -14.57 1.43 19.70
N ILE A 137 -14.92 0.81 18.56
CA ILE A 137 -15.59 -0.49 18.57
C ILE A 137 -14.72 -1.59 19.15
N THR A 138 -13.40 -1.54 18.92
CA THR A 138 -12.45 -2.50 19.48
C THR A 138 -12.41 -2.41 21.00
N VAL A 139 -12.36 -1.20 21.55
CA VAL A 139 -12.38 -0.98 23.01
C VAL A 139 -13.73 -1.36 23.59
N ALA A 140 -14.84 -0.94 22.97
CA ALA A 140 -16.20 -1.22 23.46
C ALA A 140 -16.53 -2.71 23.46
N THR A 141 -15.93 -3.48 22.58
CA THR A 141 -16.15 -4.94 22.47
C THR A 141 -15.02 -5.77 23.13
N LEU A 142 -14.21 -5.17 23.99
CA LEU A 142 -13.09 -5.83 24.69
C LEU A 142 -12.14 -6.57 23.73
N GLY A 143 -11.88 -5.99 22.55
CA GLY A 143 -10.97 -6.52 21.55
C GLY A 143 -11.65 -7.25 20.37
N PHE A 144 -12.89 -7.75 20.52
CA PHE A 144 -13.57 -8.46 19.41
C PHE A 144 -13.77 -7.58 18.18
N GLY A 145 -14.01 -6.27 18.34
CA GLY A 145 -14.07 -5.30 17.24
C GLY A 145 -12.79 -5.23 16.42
N GLY A 146 -11.64 -5.60 16.99
CA GLY A 146 -10.36 -5.70 16.29
C GLY A 146 -10.36 -6.77 15.18
N ILE A 147 -11.13 -7.84 15.32
CA ILE A 147 -11.30 -8.86 14.26
C ILE A 147 -11.99 -8.23 13.04
N TYR A 148 -13.06 -7.46 13.30
CA TYR A 148 -13.76 -6.75 12.23
C TYR A 148 -12.86 -5.68 11.58
N TRP A 149 -12.10 -4.95 12.40
CA TRP A 149 -11.14 -3.98 11.91
C TRP A 149 -10.08 -4.63 11.03
N LEU A 150 -9.47 -5.74 11.47
CA LEU A 150 -8.50 -6.51 10.68
C LEU A 150 -9.09 -6.97 9.33
N TYR A 151 -10.32 -7.50 9.34
CA TYR A 151 -11.04 -7.85 8.11
C TYR A 151 -11.14 -6.65 7.14
N LYS A 152 -11.52 -5.48 7.67
CA LYS A 152 -11.63 -4.26 6.86
C LYS A 152 -10.28 -3.83 6.31
N VAL A 153 -9.22 -3.80 7.11
CA VAL A 153 -7.87 -3.42 6.66
C VAL A 153 -7.39 -4.35 5.54
N VAL A 154 -7.55 -5.66 5.68
CA VAL A 154 -7.15 -6.62 4.63
C VAL A 154 -7.92 -6.35 3.33
N ASN A 155 -9.23 -6.07 3.41
CA ASN A 155 -10.04 -5.77 2.23
C ASN A 155 -9.67 -4.42 1.60
N PHE A 156 -9.37 -3.40 2.40
CA PHE A 156 -8.90 -2.11 1.90
C PHE A 156 -7.59 -2.26 1.13
N TYR A 157 -6.62 -2.98 1.66
CA TYR A 157 -5.38 -3.27 0.93
C TYR A 157 -5.63 -4.06 -0.36
N ASN A 158 -6.52 -5.06 -0.33
CA ASN A 158 -6.87 -5.82 -1.52
C ASN A 158 -7.52 -4.94 -2.61
N ASN A 159 -8.42 -4.04 -2.23
CA ASN A 159 -9.07 -3.12 -3.15
C ASN A 159 -8.06 -2.10 -3.69
N HIS A 160 -7.25 -1.50 -2.81
CA HIS A 160 -6.19 -0.61 -3.18
C HIS A 160 -5.25 -1.24 -4.23
N PHE A 161 -4.79 -2.48 -4.02
CA PHE A 161 -3.95 -3.18 -4.99
C PHE A 161 -4.66 -3.51 -6.32
N ARG A 162 -5.98 -3.68 -6.30
CA ARG A 162 -6.74 -3.84 -7.55
C ARG A 162 -6.80 -2.55 -8.35
N GLU A 163 -7.06 -1.44 -7.68
CA GLU A 163 -7.12 -0.11 -8.29
C GLU A 163 -5.75 0.31 -8.84
N HIS A 164 -4.68 0.00 -8.09
CA HIS A 164 -3.31 0.26 -8.53
C HIS A 164 -2.93 -0.38 -9.86
N ARG A 165 -3.50 -1.52 -10.21
CA ARG A 165 -3.19 -2.15 -11.52
C ARG A 165 -3.56 -1.24 -12.70
N ILE A 166 -4.64 -0.49 -12.57
CA ILE A 166 -5.09 0.46 -13.60
C ILE A 166 -4.14 1.65 -13.63
N ILE A 167 -3.82 2.19 -12.46
CA ILE A 167 -2.89 3.31 -12.32
C ILE A 167 -1.51 2.96 -12.86
N ASP A 168 -0.98 1.79 -12.49
CA ASP A 168 0.31 1.30 -12.96
C ASP A 168 0.37 1.17 -14.48
N TYR A 169 -0.73 0.74 -15.10
CA TYR A 169 -0.83 0.67 -16.56
C TYR A 169 -0.75 2.06 -17.20
N GLU A 170 -1.54 3.01 -16.72
CA GLU A 170 -1.54 4.37 -17.26
C GLU A 170 -0.21 5.11 -17.00
N VAL A 171 0.39 4.94 -15.82
CA VAL A 171 1.71 5.52 -15.52
C VAL A 171 2.79 4.94 -16.43
N ARG A 172 2.78 3.62 -16.69
CA ARG A 172 3.72 2.99 -17.65
C ARG A 172 3.54 3.54 -19.05
N ARG A 173 2.30 3.66 -19.51
CA ARG A 173 1.98 4.25 -20.80
C ARG A 173 2.50 5.67 -20.95
N LEU A 174 2.40 6.47 -19.89
CA LEU A 174 2.99 7.82 -19.85
C LEU A 174 4.52 7.76 -19.94
N ILE A 175 5.18 6.91 -19.16
CA ILE A 175 6.65 6.76 -19.20
C ILE A 175 7.10 6.38 -20.61
N GLU A 176 6.42 5.44 -21.25
CA GLU A 176 6.72 5.03 -22.64
C GLU A 176 6.55 6.19 -23.63
N ALA A 177 5.45 6.95 -23.51
CA ALA A 177 5.19 8.11 -24.36
C ALA A 177 6.27 9.20 -24.20
N PHE A 178 6.75 9.42 -22.98
CA PHE A 178 7.85 10.35 -22.71
C PHE A 178 9.18 9.86 -23.27
N SER A 179 9.48 8.56 -23.17
CA SER A 179 10.73 7.99 -23.66
C SER A 179 10.80 7.99 -25.20
N HIS A 180 9.68 7.81 -25.88
CA HIS A 180 9.61 7.86 -27.36
C HIS A 180 9.55 9.31 -27.89
N GLY A 181 9.07 10.27 -27.12
CA GLY A 181 9.04 11.68 -27.51
C GLY A 181 10.40 12.39 -27.46
N GLU A 182 11.39 11.82 -26.77
CA GLU A 182 12.78 12.32 -26.75
C GLU A 182 13.62 11.81 -27.96
N SER A 183 13.07 10.89 -28.76
CA SER A 183 13.76 10.32 -29.94
C SER A 183 13.40 11.00 -31.25
N MET A 184 12.67 12.14 -31.21
CA MET A 184 12.42 13.03 -32.36
C MET A 184 13.12 14.38 -32.14
#